data_69e07052514ab7be23b6439977dcfede
#
_entry.id   69e07052514ab7be23b6439977dcfede
#
_cell.length_a   1.000
_cell.length_b   1.000
_cell.length_c   1.000
_cell.angle_alpha   90.00
_cell.angle_beta   90.00
_cell.angle_gamma   90.00
#
_symmetry.space_group_name_H-M   'P 1'
#
loop_
_entity.id
_entity.type
_entity.pdbx_description
1 polymer ?
#
loop_
_entity_poly.entity_id
_entity_poly.type
_entity_poly.pdbx_seq_one_letter_code
_entity_poly.pdbx_strand_id
1 'polypeptide(L)'
;MTSEVKDTVFHLDESLCTGCGKCIKDCLTKILEIVDGLCVMTEPFKCLECGRCMQECPENAITIKSVSPKGEQATRDIDGKKVQFVPILRELTKIMLEELGSVQLYEFEGIDIKELDNFEIEGERCYTRLYQTDKIEKTSISSSIFYGLSCSKAMCLTPSEEYDFPSFVMDWVEAEDAIFFLCDFLPADDPGRNRGYLTKYLYTYLEDLYSKYSDIPGIEPINLYWVRALASPYIIVGNVEKTPRKNVDKIFDCALGYFRAWIEIWREAKPQDPDSEYMKLVNERKKMAREIYIENDPAAGILNKFLDEEKAHTIMKLVMP
;
A
#
# COMPACT_ATOMS: atom_id res chain seq x y z
N MET A 1 -9.74 6.09 34.27
CA MET A 1 -8.36 5.81 33.89
C MET A 1 -8.21 6.36 32.48
N THR A 2 -7.61 7.51 32.34
CA THR A 2 -7.37 8.20 31.07
C THR A 2 -6.22 7.49 30.39
N SER A 3 -6.50 6.79 29.30
CA SER A 3 -5.46 6.31 28.40
C SER A 3 -4.75 7.52 27.81
N GLU A 4 -3.51 7.75 28.20
CA GLU A 4 -2.64 8.70 27.53
C GLU A 4 -2.51 8.28 26.08
N VAL A 5 -3.10 9.07 25.19
CA VAL A 5 -2.91 8.94 23.74
C VAL A 5 -1.46 9.36 23.48
N LYS A 6 -0.58 8.37 23.36
CA LYS A 6 0.82 8.59 22.98
C LYS A 6 0.87 9.31 21.63
N ASP A 7 1.46 10.49 21.64
CA ASP A 7 1.88 11.34 20.52
C ASP A 7 0.97 11.36 19.28
N THR A 8 -0.03 12.22 19.33
CA THR A 8 -0.75 12.59 18.12
C THR A 8 0.21 13.30 17.15
N VAL A 9 0.30 12.77 15.94
CA VAL A 9 1.04 13.36 14.83
C VAL A 9 0.55 14.78 14.52
N PHE A 10 -0.73 15.05 14.81
CA PHE A 10 -1.46 16.29 14.60
C PHE A 10 -1.40 17.18 15.83
N HIS A 11 -0.98 18.41 15.67
CA HIS A 11 -1.02 19.46 16.68
C HIS A 11 -1.81 20.64 16.17
N LEU A 12 -2.80 21.09 16.96
CA LEU A 12 -3.59 22.30 16.71
C LEU A 12 -3.15 23.40 17.67
N ASP A 13 -2.88 24.59 17.14
CA ASP A 13 -2.85 25.81 17.91
C ASP A 13 -4.28 26.37 17.99
N GLU A 14 -4.93 26.13 19.13
CA GLU A 14 -6.33 26.53 19.35
C GLU A 14 -6.51 28.05 19.28
N SER A 15 -5.49 28.83 19.58
CA SER A 15 -5.54 30.29 19.56
C SER A 15 -5.59 30.85 18.14
N LEU A 16 -5.14 30.08 17.16
CA LEU A 16 -5.13 30.44 15.74
C LEU A 16 -6.29 29.81 14.95
N CYS A 17 -6.88 28.75 15.48
CA CYS A 17 -7.95 28.04 14.76
C CYS A 17 -9.25 28.83 14.75
N THR A 18 -9.75 29.15 13.57
CA THR A 18 -11.02 29.88 13.38
C THR A 18 -12.21 28.94 13.08
N GLY A 19 -12.02 27.63 13.08
CA GLY A 19 -13.08 26.66 12.77
C GLY A 19 -13.59 26.75 11.32
N CYS A 20 -12.83 27.30 10.38
CA CYS A 20 -13.28 27.58 9.01
C CYS A 20 -13.53 26.32 8.15
N GLY A 21 -13.13 25.13 8.59
CA GLY A 21 -13.38 23.85 7.95
C GLY A 21 -12.62 23.57 6.64
N LYS A 22 -11.67 24.43 6.19
CA LYS A 22 -10.90 24.20 4.98
C LYS A 22 -10.08 22.90 5.08
N CYS A 23 -9.43 22.65 6.21
CA CYS A 23 -8.66 21.44 6.48
C CYS A 23 -9.49 20.16 6.35
N ILE A 24 -10.79 20.20 6.64
CA ILE A 24 -11.70 19.05 6.55
C ILE A 24 -11.90 18.62 5.09
N LYS A 25 -12.15 19.61 4.20
CA LYS A 25 -12.44 19.36 2.79
C LYS A 25 -11.28 18.63 2.10
N ASP A 26 -10.05 19.00 2.46
CA ASP A 26 -8.82 18.49 1.85
C ASP A 26 -8.23 17.28 2.56
N CYS A 27 -8.82 16.83 3.68
CA CYS A 27 -8.43 15.60 4.33
C CYS A 27 -8.87 14.38 3.51
N LEU A 28 -7.91 13.63 2.96
CA LEU A 28 -8.18 12.46 2.12
C LEU A 28 -8.88 11.33 2.88
N THR A 29 -8.51 11.14 4.14
CA THR A 29 -9.06 10.08 5.00
C THR A 29 -10.30 10.52 5.79
N LYS A 30 -10.74 11.79 5.65
CA LYS A 30 -11.94 12.34 6.26
C LYS A 30 -12.00 12.21 7.80
N ILE A 31 -10.86 12.34 8.46
CA ILE A 31 -10.70 12.17 9.92
C ILE A 31 -10.68 13.49 10.69
N LEU A 32 -11.00 14.61 10.06
CA LEU A 32 -11.05 15.92 10.68
C LEU A 32 -12.49 16.41 10.79
N GLU A 33 -12.85 16.96 11.95
CA GLU A 33 -14.15 17.55 12.23
C GLU A 33 -13.99 18.89 12.95
N ILE A 34 -15.04 19.74 12.94
CA ILE A 34 -15.11 20.91 13.80
C ILE A 34 -15.96 20.54 15.02
N VAL A 35 -15.34 20.59 16.19
CA VAL A 35 -15.99 20.40 17.50
C VAL A 35 -15.73 21.66 18.31
N ASP A 36 -16.80 22.27 18.81
CA ASP A 36 -16.74 23.51 19.61
C ASP A 36 -15.96 24.66 18.92
N GLY A 37 -16.02 24.72 17.57
CA GLY A 37 -15.35 25.75 16.78
C GLY A 37 -13.85 25.47 16.50
N LEU A 38 -13.32 24.32 16.90
CA LEU A 38 -11.93 23.93 16.68
C LEU A 38 -11.84 22.70 15.79
N CYS A 39 -10.75 22.57 15.03
CA CYS A 39 -10.46 21.38 14.24
C CYS A 39 -9.96 20.26 15.13
N VAL A 40 -10.65 19.12 15.13
CA VAL A 40 -10.28 17.92 15.89
C VAL A 40 -10.00 16.77 14.94
N MET A 41 -8.99 15.97 15.25
CA MET A 41 -8.71 14.72 14.55
C MET A 41 -9.37 13.55 15.29
N THR A 42 -10.36 12.92 14.66
CA THR A 42 -11.19 11.87 15.29
C THR A 42 -10.53 10.49 15.28
N GLU A 43 -9.76 10.19 14.25
CA GLU A 43 -9.10 8.90 14.06
C GLU A 43 -7.62 9.08 13.67
N PRO A 44 -6.75 9.45 14.65
CA PRO A 44 -5.34 9.78 14.36
C PRO A 44 -4.56 8.69 13.65
N PHE A 45 -4.91 7.42 13.89
CA PHE A 45 -4.28 6.25 13.27
C PHE A 45 -4.52 6.12 11.75
N LYS A 46 -5.54 6.79 11.22
CA LYS A 46 -5.80 6.86 9.77
C LYS A 46 -5.08 8.02 9.08
N CYS A 47 -4.39 8.86 9.82
CA CYS A 47 -3.68 9.99 9.25
C CYS A 47 -2.56 9.52 8.32
N LEU A 48 -2.62 9.96 7.06
CA LEU A 48 -1.56 9.70 6.07
C LEU A 48 -0.34 10.60 6.26
N GLU A 49 -0.38 11.51 7.22
CA GLU A 49 0.68 12.48 7.46
C GLU A 49 1.06 13.28 6.19
N CYS A 50 0.11 13.46 5.30
CA CYS A 50 0.33 14.10 4.00
C CYS A 50 0.49 15.63 4.07
N GLY A 51 0.22 16.25 5.24
CA GLY A 51 0.38 17.68 5.46
C GLY A 51 -0.65 18.59 4.78
N ARG A 52 -1.64 18.07 4.04
CA ARG A 52 -2.64 18.90 3.34
C ARG A 52 -3.41 19.82 4.27
N CYS A 53 -3.89 19.30 5.40
CA CYS A 53 -4.60 20.11 6.40
C CYS A 53 -3.75 21.28 6.93
N MET A 54 -2.42 21.10 7.02
CA MET A 54 -1.48 22.13 7.40
C MET A 54 -1.32 23.18 6.28
N GLN A 55 -1.20 22.74 5.02
CA GLN A 55 -1.05 23.63 3.85
C GLN A 55 -2.30 24.47 3.58
N GLU A 56 -3.50 23.86 3.77
CA GLU A 56 -4.77 24.52 3.52
C GLU A 56 -5.27 25.37 4.70
N CYS A 57 -4.59 25.34 5.83
CA CYS A 57 -4.95 26.18 6.96
C CYS A 57 -4.51 27.61 6.77
N PRO A 58 -5.44 28.59 6.58
CA PRO A 58 -5.07 29.98 6.30
C PRO A 58 -4.38 30.66 7.48
N GLU A 59 -4.65 30.19 8.69
CA GLU A 59 -4.10 30.75 9.92
C GLU A 59 -2.86 29.99 10.41
N ASN A 60 -2.37 28.98 9.65
CA ASN A 60 -1.27 28.10 10.04
C ASN A 60 -1.45 27.44 11.43
N ALA A 61 -2.70 27.20 11.84
CA ALA A 61 -3.05 26.65 13.14
C ALA A 61 -2.68 25.16 13.28
N ILE A 62 -2.42 24.44 12.16
CA ILE A 62 -2.19 23.00 12.17
C ILE A 62 -0.74 22.69 11.89
N THR A 63 -0.15 21.79 12.69
CA THR A 63 1.19 21.23 12.47
C THR A 63 1.10 19.70 12.47
N ILE A 64 1.77 19.05 11.52
CA ILE A 64 1.95 17.60 11.46
C ILE A 64 3.39 17.31 11.85
N LYS A 65 3.61 16.72 13.03
CA LYS A 65 4.94 16.54 13.64
C LYS A 65 5.91 15.69 12.82
N SER A 66 5.38 14.74 12.04
CA SER A 66 6.18 13.84 11.19
C SER A 66 6.52 14.43 9.82
N VAL A 67 5.95 15.58 9.48
CA VAL A 67 6.21 16.27 8.22
C VAL A 67 7.01 17.53 8.54
N SER A 68 8.31 17.50 8.21
CA SER A 68 9.08 18.75 8.19
C SER A 68 8.51 19.67 7.08
N PRO A 69 8.75 20.99 7.15
CA PRO A 69 8.39 21.91 6.07
C PRO A 69 8.95 21.50 4.69
N LYS A 70 9.91 20.56 4.66
CA LYS A 70 10.54 20.00 3.46
C LYS A 70 10.01 18.60 3.09
N GLY A 71 8.99 18.07 3.77
CA GLY A 71 8.43 16.73 3.49
C GLY A 71 9.27 15.55 3.98
N GLU A 72 10.29 15.77 4.80
CA GLU A 72 11.11 14.70 5.38
C GLU A 72 10.43 14.07 6.60
N GLN A 73 10.45 12.74 6.73
CA GLN A 73 9.89 12.05 7.89
C GLN A 73 10.71 12.27 9.17
N ALA A 74 10.01 12.30 10.30
CA ALA A 74 10.65 12.32 11.61
C ALA A 74 11.43 11.01 11.85
N THR A 75 12.63 11.14 12.40
CA THR A 75 13.44 10.00 12.83
C THR A 75 12.90 9.48 14.16
N ARG A 76 12.63 8.17 14.26
CA ARG A 76 12.31 7.51 15.52
C ARG A 76 13.60 7.06 16.21
N ASP A 77 13.64 7.16 17.54
CA ASP A 77 14.69 6.58 18.35
C ASP A 77 14.14 5.30 18.99
N ILE A 78 14.69 4.16 18.60
CA ILE A 78 14.32 2.85 19.12
C ILE A 78 15.58 2.24 19.72
N ASP A 79 15.64 2.14 21.04
CA ASP A 79 16.77 1.60 21.81
C ASP A 79 18.13 2.23 21.43
N GLY A 80 18.16 3.57 21.23
CA GLY A 80 19.36 4.30 20.85
C GLY A 80 19.70 4.23 19.34
N LYS A 81 18.88 3.54 18.55
CA LYS A 81 18.99 3.50 17.08
C LYS A 81 18.01 4.46 16.43
N LYS A 82 18.50 5.31 15.57
CA LYS A 82 17.65 6.23 14.79
C LYS A 82 17.10 5.50 13.57
N VAL A 83 15.80 5.14 13.61
CA VAL A 83 15.10 4.46 12.52
C VAL A 83 14.18 5.45 11.81
N GLN A 84 14.30 5.52 10.50
CA GLN A 84 13.44 6.32 9.64
C GLN A 84 12.93 5.44 8.51
N PHE A 85 11.64 5.09 8.55
CA PHE A 85 11.02 4.29 7.50
C PHE A 85 10.60 5.14 6.31
N VAL A 86 10.81 4.59 5.11
CA VAL A 86 10.44 5.26 3.86
C VAL A 86 8.91 5.33 3.71
N PRO A 87 8.31 6.49 3.38
CA PRO A 87 6.85 6.67 3.37
C PRO A 87 6.17 6.19 2.09
N ILE A 88 6.64 5.12 1.45
CA ILE A 88 6.13 4.67 0.15
C ILE A 88 4.62 4.39 0.17
N LEU A 89 4.14 3.68 1.18
CA LEU A 89 2.73 3.31 1.26
C LEU A 89 1.82 4.53 1.42
N ARG A 90 2.31 5.56 2.12
CA ARG A 90 1.61 6.83 2.25
C ARG A 90 1.40 7.52 0.90
N GLU A 91 2.45 7.58 0.08
CA GLU A 91 2.37 8.24 -1.24
C GLU A 91 1.49 7.44 -2.22
N LEU A 92 1.61 6.11 -2.23
CA LEU A 92 0.72 5.25 -3.04
C LEU A 92 -0.74 5.37 -2.59
N THR A 93 -1.01 5.35 -1.28
CA THR A 93 -2.38 5.52 -0.74
C THR A 93 -2.96 6.88 -1.10
N LYS A 94 -2.14 7.93 -1.02
CA LYS A 94 -2.56 9.28 -1.42
C LYS A 94 -3.01 9.31 -2.88
N ILE A 95 -2.17 8.80 -3.79
CA ILE A 95 -2.49 8.73 -5.22
C ILE A 95 -3.78 7.91 -5.44
N MET A 96 -3.91 6.75 -4.79
CA MET A 96 -5.09 5.90 -4.85
C MET A 96 -6.37 6.65 -4.46
N LEU A 97 -6.35 7.34 -3.33
CA LEU A 97 -7.53 8.09 -2.85
C LEU A 97 -7.87 9.27 -3.76
N GLU A 98 -6.86 9.96 -4.29
CA GLU A 98 -7.04 11.12 -5.17
C GLU A 98 -7.52 10.75 -6.58
N GLU A 99 -6.93 9.70 -7.17
CA GLU A 99 -7.13 9.40 -8.59
C GLU A 99 -8.17 8.30 -8.85
N LEU A 100 -8.32 7.33 -7.92
CA LEU A 100 -9.28 6.24 -8.07
C LEU A 100 -10.58 6.46 -7.27
N GLY A 101 -10.64 7.46 -6.38
CA GLY A 101 -11.82 7.73 -5.56
C GLY A 101 -12.18 6.58 -4.60
N SER A 102 -11.18 5.83 -4.17
CA SER A 102 -11.35 4.64 -3.32
C SER A 102 -11.99 4.98 -1.98
N VAL A 103 -12.92 4.14 -1.50
CA VAL A 103 -13.62 4.29 -0.22
C VAL A 103 -13.27 3.13 0.70
N GLN A 104 -12.88 3.41 1.94
CA GLN A 104 -12.50 2.38 2.89
C GLN A 104 -13.69 1.48 3.26
N LEU A 105 -13.45 0.18 3.30
CA LEU A 105 -14.39 -0.86 3.74
C LEU A 105 -14.08 -1.29 5.17
N TYR A 106 -15.13 -1.69 5.90
CA TYR A 106 -15.04 -2.24 7.25
C TYR A 106 -15.65 -3.65 7.35
N GLU A 107 -16.12 -4.18 6.22
CA GLU A 107 -16.61 -5.54 6.06
C GLU A 107 -16.22 -6.04 4.66
N PHE A 108 -15.80 -7.28 4.56
CA PHE A 108 -15.48 -7.93 3.29
C PHE A 108 -15.85 -9.42 3.38
N GLU A 109 -16.61 -9.93 2.41
CA GLU A 109 -17.11 -11.32 2.37
C GLU A 109 -17.75 -11.79 3.68
N GLY A 110 -18.50 -10.89 4.37
CA GLY A 110 -19.15 -11.19 5.64
C GLY A 110 -18.24 -11.17 6.86
N ILE A 111 -16.97 -10.78 6.71
CA ILE A 111 -15.99 -10.64 7.79
C ILE A 111 -15.94 -9.16 8.22
N ASP A 112 -16.18 -8.87 9.51
CA ASP A 112 -15.91 -7.55 10.08
C ASP A 112 -14.39 -7.36 10.21
N ILE A 113 -13.86 -6.34 9.52
CA ILE A 113 -12.42 -6.05 9.46
C ILE A 113 -12.03 -4.78 10.21
N LYS A 114 -12.92 -4.20 11.02
CA LYS A 114 -12.63 -2.97 11.78
C LYS A 114 -11.43 -3.10 12.69
N GLU A 115 -11.30 -4.26 13.35
CA GLU A 115 -10.17 -4.51 14.26
C GLU A 115 -8.82 -4.56 13.54
N LEU A 116 -8.82 -4.82 12.21
CA LEU A 116 -7.61 -4.84 11.39
C LEU A 116 -7.17 -3.45 10.95
N ASP A 117 -8.03 -2.43 11.06
CA ASP A 117 -7.71 -1.05 10.70
C ASP A 117 -6.67 -0.42 11.66
N ASN A 118 -6.61 -0.93 12.90
CA ASN A 118 -5.65 -0.48 13.90
C ASN A 118 -5.43 -1.57 14.96
N PHE A 119 -4.32 -2.27 14.87
CA PHE A 119 -3.89 -3.25 15.88
C PHE A 119 -2.42 -3.04 16.23
N GLU A 120 -1.94 -3.75 17.26
CA GLU A 120 -0.56 -3.62 17.73
C GLU A 120 0.18 -4.93 17.65
N ILE A 121 1.44 -4.86 17.25
CA ILE A 121 2.44 -5.92 17.38
C ILE A 121 3.60 -5.35 18.21
N GLU A 122 3.89 -5.94 19.37
CA GLU A 122 4.96 -5.50 20.30
C GLU A 122 4.89 -4.00 20.66
N GLY A 123 3.66 -3.45 20.78
CA GLY A 123 3.44 -2.03 21.05
C GLY A 123 3.58 -1.10 19.84
N GLU A 124 3.90 -1.64 18.67
CA GLU A 124 3.95 -0.90 17.42
C GLU A 124 2.63 -1.00 16.67
N ARG A 125 2.20 0.14 16.13
CA ARG A 125 0.94 0.24 15.41
C ARG A 125 1.01 -0.42 14.04
N CYS A 126 0.08 -1.32 13.79
CA CYS A 126 -0.10 -2.05 12.55
C CYS A 126 -1.51 -1.84 11.99
N TYR A 127 -1.69 -2.03 10.69
CA TYR A 127 -3.01 -2.01 10.07
C TYR A 127 -3.06 -2.84 8.80
N THR A 128 -4.25 -3.36 8.52
CA THR A 128 -4.65 -3.91 7.22
C THR A 128 -5.98 -3.27 6.85
N ARG A 129 -6.02 -2.57 5.74
CA ARG A 129 -7.17 -1.80 5.26
C ARG A 129 -7.60 -2.28 3.90
N LEU A 130 -8.90 -2.37 3.70
CA LEU A 130 -9.49 -2.60 2.39
C LEU A 130 -10.22 -1.36 1.90
N TYR A 131 -10.23 -1.21 0.58
CA TYR A 131 -10.95 -0.12 -0.08
C TYR A 131 -11.77 -0.67 -1.25
N GLN A 132 -12.95 -0.12 -1.42
CA GLN A 132 -13.74 -0.28 -2.63
C GLN A 132 -13.27 0.74 -3.67
N THR A 133 -13.02 0.24 -4.87
CA THR A 133 -12.57 1.02 -6.02
C THR A 133 -13.34 0.52 -7.24
N ASP A 134 -13.73 1.42 -8.14
CA ASP A 134 -14.39 1.01 -9.39
C ASP A 134 -13.52 0.02 -10.19
N LYS A 135 -14.12 -1.00 -10.78
CA LYS A 135 -13.49 -2.08 -11.56
C LYS A 135 -12.58 -3.02 -10.75
N ILE A 136 -12.46 -2.82 -9.44
CA ILE A 136 -11.57 -3.56 -8.55
C ILE A 136 -12.40 -4.36 -7.55
N GLU A 137 -12.14 -5.66 -7.49
CA GLU A 137 -12.72 -6.55 -6.49
C GLU A 137 -12.21 -6.19 -5.10
N LYS A 138 -10.89 -6.05 -5.00
CA LYS A 138 -10.21 -5.84 -3.74
C LYS A 138 -9.00 -4.91 -3.88
N THR A 139 -8.99 -3.85 -3.10
CA THR A 139 -7.82 -3.01 -2.87
C THR A 139 -7.38 -3.17 -1.43
N SER A 140 -6.23 -3.76 -1.18
CA SER A 140 -5.68 -3.94 0.15
C SER A 140 -4.42 -3.12 0.38
N ILE A 141 -4.30 -2.57 1.59
CA ILE A 141 -3.11 -1.86 2.07
C ILE A 141 -2.80 -2.38 3.46
N SER A 142 -1.58 -2.87 3.67
CA SER A 142 -1.13 -3.40 4.95
C SER A 142 0.19 -2.77 5.38
N SER A 143 0.33 -2.49 6.66
CA SER A 143 1.59 -2.07 7.28
C SER A 143 1.74 -2.72 8.64
N SER A 144 2.84 -3.41 8.85
CA SER A 144 3.18 -4.08 10.11
C SER A 144 4.63 -3.77 10.48
N ILE A 145 4.86 -3.52 11.77
CA ILE A 145 6.19 -3.26 12.33
C ILE A 145 6.53 -4.40 13.27
N PHE A 146 7.68 -5.01 13.09
CA PHE A 146 8.16 -6.14 13.86
C PHE A 146 9.47 -5.79 14.57
N TYR A 147 9.59 -6.13 15.85
CA TYR A 147 10.77 -5.88 16.68
C TYR A 147 11.21 -4.40 16.70
N GLY A 148 10.30 -3.48 16.39
CA GLY A 148 10.61 -2.05 16.27
C GLY A 148 11.60 -1.67 15.15
N LEU A 149 12.21 -2.64 14.46
CA LEU A 149 13.32 -2.45 13.52
C LEU A 149 12.98 -2.83 12.07
N SER A 150 11.94 -3.63 11.86
CA SER A 150 11.50 -4.06 10.53
C SER A 150 10.07 -3.63 10.25
N CYS A 151 9.83 -3.06 9.09
CA CYS A 151 8.52 -2.60 8.67
C CYS A 151 8.13 -3.26 7.35
N SER A 152 7.07 -4.07 7.37
CA SER A 152 6.46 -4.62 6.16
C SER A 152 5.33 -3.72 5.68
N LYS A 153 5.30 -3.42 4.39
CA LYS A 153 4.28 -2.62 3.72
C LYS A 153 3.88 -3.32 2.44
N ALA A 154 2.59 -3.58 2.28
CA ALA A 154 2.06 -4.21 1.09
C ALA A 154 0.89 -3.40 0.52
N MET A 155 0.77 -3.40 -0.79
CA MET A 155 -0.38 -2.86 -1.51
C MET A 155 -0.73 -3.78 -2.68
N CYS A 156 -2.00 -4.17 -2.74
CA CYS A 156 -2.51 -5.00 -3.82
C CYS A 156 -3.85 -4.47 -4.31
N LEU A 157 -4.01 -4.37 -5.64
CA LEU A 157 -5.26 -4.03 -6.31
C LEU A 157 -5.60 -5.14 -7.31
N THR A 158 -6.67 -5.89 -7.02
CA THR A 158 -7.11 -7.04 -7.82
C THR A 158 -8.35 -6.69 -8.62
N PRO A 159 -8.32 -6.76 -9.96
CA PRO A 159 -9.47 -6.47 -10.81
C PRO A 159 -10.66 -7.42 -10.55
N SER A 160 -11.88 -6.88 -10.67
CA SER A 160 -13.13 -7.64 -10.60
C SER A 160 -13.22 -8.70 -11.71
N GLU A 161 -14.15 -9.64 -11.57
CA GLU A 161 -14.29 -10.79 -12.48
C GLU A 161 -14.55 -10.43 -13.94
N GLU A 162 -15.12 -9.24 -14.19
CA GLU A 162 -15.38 -8.75 -15.56
C GLU A 162 -14.15 -8.15 -16.24
N TYR A 163 -13.00 -8.07 -15.56
CA TYR A 163 -11.81 -7.42 -16.10
C TYR A 163 -10.62 -8.36 -16.18
N ASP A 164 -9.90 -8.29 -17.31
CA ASP A 164 -8.71 -9.10 -17.61
C ASP A 164 -7.38 -8.38 -17.40
N PHE A 165 -7.38 -7.12 -16.94
CA PHE A 165 -6.11 -6.44 -16.71
C PHE A 165 -5.38 -6.96 -15.46
N PRO A 166 -4.04 -6.79 -15.38
CA PRO A 166 -3.25 -7.37 -14.30
C PRO A 166 -3.54 -6.72 -12.94
N SER A 167 -3.35 -7.48 -11.85
CA SER A 167 -3.31 -6.90 -10.51
C SER A 167 -2.04 -6.07 -10.31
N PHE A 168 -2.13 -4.95 -9.61
CA PHE A 168 -0.94 -4.27 -9.09
C PHE A 168 -0.54 -4.89 -7.76
N VAL A 169 0.71 -5.27 -7.63
CA VAL A 169 1.27 -5.79 -6.38
C VAL A 169 2.56 -5.06 -6.03
N MET A 170 2.69 -4.66 -4.78
CA MET A 170 3.90 -4.04 -4.24
C MET A 170 4.13 -4.53 -2.82
N ASP A 171 5.34 -5.07 -2.58
CA ASP A 171 5.86 -5.38 -1.27
C ASP A 171 7.12 -4.57 -0.99
N TRP A 172 7.18 -4.05 0.21
CA TRP A 172 8.29 -3.25 0.72
C TRP A 172 8.57 -3.65 2.15
N VAL A 173 9.56 -4.53 2.36
CA VAL A 173 9.97 -4.95 3.69
C VAL A 173 11.27 -4.29 4.05
N GLU A 174 11.20 -3.32 4.93
CA GLU A 174 12.31 -2.46 5.32
C GLU A 174 12.95 -2.98 6.60
N ALA A 175 14.21 -3.40 6.52
CA ALA A 175 15.07 -3.74 7.65
C ALA A 175 16.05 -2.60 7.97
N GLU A 176 17.01 -2.84 8.89
CA GLU A 176 18.01 -1.83 9.31
C GLU A 176 18.83 -1.32 8.12
N ASP A 177 19.41 -2.21 7.32
CA ASP A 177 20.38 -1.87 6.27
C ASP A 177 19.85 -2.02 4.85
N ALA A 178 18.76 -2.72 4.65
CA ALA A 178 18.24 -3.06 3.34
C ALA A 178 16.70 -3.01 3.29
N ILE A 179 16.21 -2.98 2.07
CA ILE A 179 14.80 -3.07 1.74
C ILE A 179 14.62 -4.24 0.78
N PHE A 180 13.84 -5.26 1.19
CA PHE A 180 13.26 -6.17 0.22
C PHE A 180 12.16 -5.41 -0.52
N PHE A 181 12.29 -5.33 -1.83
CA PHE A 181 11.35 -4.65 -2.71
C PHE A 181 10.83 -5.61 -3.76
N LEU A 182 9.52 -5.61 -3.95
CA LEU A 182 8.85 -6.27 -5.05
C LEU A 182 7.80 -5.32 -5.62
N CYS A 183 7.79 -5.18 -6.94
CA CYS A 183 6.74 -4.45 -7.65
C CYS A 183 6.45 -5.14 -8.98
N ASP A 184 5.18 -5.45 -9.24
CA ASP A 184 4.78 -6.17 -10.44
C ASP A 184 3.35 -5.84 -10.88
N PHE A 185 3.08 -6.11 -12.14
CA PHE A 185 1.74 -6.31 -12.69
C PHE A 185 1.48 -7.81 -12.77
N LEU A 186 0.90 -8.37 -11.71
CA LEU A 186 0.60 -9.80 -11.65
C LEU A 186 -0.41 -10.16 -12.75
N PRO A 187 -0.03 -10.98 -13.74
CA PRO A 187 -0.85 -11.22 -14.92
C PRO A 187 -2.12 -12.01 -14.61
N ALA A 188 -3.26 -11.50 -15.06
CA ALA A 188 -4.55 -12.20 -14.98
C ALA A 188 -4.69 -13.29 -16.05
N ASP A 189 -3.92 -13.22 -17.16
CA ASP A 189 -3.79 -14.31 -18.15
C ASP A 189 -2.31 -14.68 -18.30
N ASP A 190 -2.04 -15.86 -18.87
CA ASP A 190 -0.68 -16.36 -19.07
C ASP A 190 0.01 -15.61 -20.24
N PRO A 191 1.00 -14.75 -19.97
CA PRO A 191 1.69 -14.01 -21.03
C PRO A 191 2.52 -14.92 -21.97
N GLY A 192 2.90 -16.10 -21.51
CA GLY A 192 3.58 -17.10 -22.36
C GLY A 192 2.64 -17.75 -23.38
N ARG A 193 1.36 -17.87 -23.05
CA ARG A 193 0.31 -18.40 -23.93
C ARG A 193 -0.33 -17.30 -24.79
N ASN A 194 -0.59 -16.13 -24.21
CA ASN A 194 -1.33 -15.05 -24.86
C ASN A 194 -0.45 -13.84 -25.18
N ARG A 195 0.11 -13.84 -26.40
CA ARG A 195 0.93 -12.72 -26.86
C ARG A 195 0.17 -11.39 -26.92
N GLY A 196 -1.13 -11.44 -27.21
CA GLY A 196 -1.97 -10.23 -27.20
C GLY A 196 -2.05 -9.60 -25.83
N TYR A 197 -2.23 -10.42 -24.80
CA TYR A 197 -2.22 -10.01 -23.40
C TYR A 197 -0.86 -9.40 -23.00
N LEU A 198 0.23 -10.12 -23.31
CA LEU A 198 1.60 -9.64 -23.05
C LEU A 198 1.82 -8.25 -23.64
N THR A 199 1.45 -8.05 -24.92
CA THR A 199 1.65 -6.77 -25.58
C THR A 199 0.75 -5.68 -25.01
N LYS A 200 -0.55 -5.98 -24.82
CA LYS A 200 -1.56 -5.02 -24.40
C LYS A 200 -1.28 -4.41 -23.02
N TYR A 201 -0.92 -5.25 -22.05
CA TYR A 201 -0.86 -4.87 -20.64
C TYR A 201 0.56 -4.76 -20.07
N LEU A 202 1.48 -5.62 -20.53
CA LEU A 202 2.80 -5.71 -19.92
C LEU A 202 3.85 -4.96 -20.74
N TYR A 203 4.05 -5.35 -22.00
CA TYR A 203 5.06 -4.72 -22.86
C TYR A 203 4.82 -3.22 -23.02
N THR A 204 3.58 -2.82 -23.35
CA THR A 204 3.24 -1.41 -23.63
C THR A 204 3.51 -0.49 -22.44
N TYR A 205 3.30 -0.97 -21.21
CA TYR A 205 3.37 -0.12 -20.01
C TYR A 205 4.64 -0.32 -19.19
N LEU A 206 5.29 -1.48 -19.30
CA LEU A 206 6.39 -1.84 -18.40
C LEU A 206 7.77 -1.91 -19.04
N GLU A 207 7.89 -2.02 -20.36
CA GLU A 207 9.21 -2.17 -21.02
C GLU A 207 10.19 -1.06 -20.66
N ASP A 208 9.76 0.20 -20.78
CA ASP A 208 10.60 1.36 -20.48
C ASP A 208 10.88 1.47 -18.98
N LEU A 209 9.88 1.18 -18.12
CA LEU A 209 10.04 1.20 -16.67
C LEU A 209 11.00 0.11 -16.21
N TYR A 210 10.85 -1.10 -16.73
CA TYR A 210 11.74 -2.21 -16.43
C TYR A 210 13.17 -1.90 -16.84
N SER A 211 13.38 -1.42 -18.06
CA SER A 211 14.70 -1.02 -18.56
C SER A 211 15.35 0.06 -17.68
N LYS A 212 14.55 0.96 -17.12
CA LYS A 212 15.03 2.04 -16.24
C LYS A 212 15.43 1.57 -14.84
N TYR A 213 14.77 0.53 -14.31
CA TYR A 213 14.89 0.16 -12.90
C TYR A 213 15.51 -1.21 -12.65
N SER A 214 15.63 -2.10 -13.66
CA SER A 214 16.20 -3.43 -13.50
C SER A 214 17.68 -3.45 -13.11
N ASP A 215 18.42 -2.38 -13.43
CA ASP A 215 19.86 -2.24 -13.10
C ASP A 215 20.14 -1.68 -11.69
N ILE A 216 19.12 -1.49 -10.87
CA ILE A 216 19.33 -1.03 -9.48
C ILE A 216 20.10 -2.11 -8.72
N PRO A 217 21.22 -1.79 -8.03
CA PRO A 217 21.96 -2.76 -7.24
C PRO A 217 21.07 -3.47 -6.21
N GLY A 218 21.09 -4.79 -6.22
CA GLY A 218 20.24 -5.64 -5.37
C GLY A 218 18.94 -6.10 -6.03
N ILE A 219 18.59 -5.58 -7.22
CA ILE A 219 17.53 -6.13 -8.05
C ILE A 219 18.10 -7.30 -8.85
N GLU A 220 17.50 -8.47 -8.72
CA GLU A 220 17.94 -9.73 -9.31
C GLU A 220 16.76 -10.57 -9.82
N PRO A 221 16.98 -11.50 -10.75
CA PRO A 221 15.94 -12.44 -11.13
C PRO A 221 15.42 -13.23 -9.94
N ILE A 222 14.10 -13.32 -9.80
CA ILE A 222 13.48 -13.97 -8.65
C ILE A 222 13.81 -15.47 -8.59
N ASN A 223 14.28 -15.92 -7.42
CA ASN A 223 14.63 -17.32 -7.16
C ASN A 223 13.48 -18.13 -6.55
N LEU A 224 12.43 -17.48 -6.05
CA LEU A 224 11.24 -18.16 -5.52
C LEU A 224 10.43 -18.76 -6.67
N TYR A 225 10.41 -20.08 -6.77
CA TYR A 225 9.82 -20.82 -7.89
C TYR A 225 8.33 -20.52 -8.09
N TRP A 226 7.58 -20.35 -7.01
CA TRP A 226 6.15 -20.08 -7.04
C TRP A 226 5.85 -18.64 -7.51
N VAL A 227 6.63 -17.65 -7.07
CA VAL A 227 6.49 -16.28 -7.59
C VAL A 227 6.87 -16.22 -9.06
N ARG A 228 7.97 -16.89 -9.46
CA ARG A 228 8.40 -16.94 -10.86
C ARG A 228 7.37 -17.57 -11.80
N ALA A 229 6.55 -18.51 -11.29
CA ALA A 229 5.47 -19.12 -12.07
C ALA A 229 4.28 -18.17 -12.32
N LEU A 230 4.09 -17.18 -11.44
CA LEU A 230 2.95 -16.28 -11.46
C LEU A 230 3.27 -14.89 -11.98
N ALA A 231 4.45 -14.37 -11.66
CA ALA A 231 4.89 -13.01 -11.94
C ALA A 231 4.97 -12.67 -13.43
N SER A 232 4.94 -11.37 -13.73
CA SER A 232 5.20 -10.89 -15.08
C SER A 232 6.69 -11.01 -15.45
N PRO A 233 7.04 -10.99 -16.75
CA PRO A 233 8.43 -10.85 -17.19
C PRO A 233 9.10 -9.55 -16.75
N TYR A 234 8.34 -8.58 -16.28
CA TYR A 234 8.75 -7.24 -15.90
C TYR A 234 8.74 -6.99 -14.39
N ILE A 235 8.72 -8.05 -13.60
CA ILE A 235 8.81 -7.92 -12.15
C ILE A 235 10.14 -7.27 -11.74
N ILE A 236 10.07 -6.28 -10.87
CA ILE A 236 11.24 -5.71 -10.18
C ILE A 236 11.24 -6.26 -8.76
N VAL A 237 12.27 -7.03 -8.41
CA VAL A 237 12.37 -7.67 -7.11
C VAL A 237 13.81 -7.79 -6.66
N GLY A 238 14.06 -7.62 -5.37
CA GLY A 238 15.38 -7.84 -4.78
C GLY A 238 15.57 -7.20 -3.41
N ASN A 239 16.80 -7.30 -2.92
CA ASN A 239 17.22 -6.70 -1.65
C ASN A 239 18.11 -5.50 -1.94
N VAL A 240 17.59 -4.30 -1.74
CA VAL A 240 18.26 -3.05 -2.05
C VAL A 240 18.86 -2.45 -0.78
N GLU A 241 20.17 -2.24 -0.76
CA GLU A 241 20.85 -1.59 0.35
C GLU A 241 20.39 -0.13 0.50
N LYS A 242 20.17 0.32 1.75
CA LYS A 242 19.76 1.69 2.04
C LYS A 242 20.87 2.71 1.78
N THR A 243 22.10 2.26 1.71
CA THR A 243 23.26 3.09 1.41
C THR A 243 23.91 2.64 0.11
N PRO A 244 24.08 3.53 -0.88
CA PRO A 244 23.75 4.95 -0.86
C PRO A 244 22.24 5.22 -1.04
N ARG A 245 21.73 6.26 -0.44
CA ARG A 245 20.32 6.67 -0.44
C ARG A 245 19.67 6.70 -1.84
N LYS A 246 20.43 7.03 -2.87
CA LYS A 246 19.97 7.04 -4.28
C LYS A 246 19.34 5.72 -4.74
N ASN A 247 19.73 4.58 -4.14
CA ASN A 247 19.13 3.27 -4.49
C ASN A 247 17.70 3.20 -3.96
N VAL A 248 17.49 3.67 -2.73
CA VAL A 248 16.15 3.77 -2.12
C VAL A 248 15.26 4.72 -2.91
N ASP A 249 15.79 5.88 -3.31
CA ASP A 249 15.05 6.85 -4.11
C ASP A 249 14.62 6.25 -5.46
N LYS A 250 15.48 5.43 -6.08
CA LYS A 250 15.16 4.73 -7.34
C LYS A 250 14.03 3.70 -7.20
N ILE A 251 14.05 2.85 -6.15
CA ILE A 251 12.95 1.89 -5.95
C ILE A 251 11.65 2.58 -5.52
N PHE A 252 11.76 3.73 -4.82
CA PHE A 252 10.62 4.57 -4.53
C PHE A 252 9.98 5.11 -5.82
N ASP A 253 10.79 5.69 -6.70
CA ASP A 253 10.34 6.18 -8.01
C ASP A 253 9.79 5.04 -8.89
N CYS A 254 10.39 3.84 -8.79
CA CYS A 254 9.92 2.64 -9.47
C CYS A 254 8.49 2.28 -9.06
N ALA A 255 8.23 2.17 -7.75
CA ALA A 255 6.89 1.87 -7.24
C ALA A 255 5.84 2.89 -7.70
N LEU A 256 6.17 4.19 -7.65
CA LEU A 256 5.29 5.24 -8.15
C LEU A 256 5.09 5.16 -9.67
N GLY A 257 6.13 4.87 -10.43
CA GLY A 257 6.08 4.71 -11.89
C GLY A 257 5.18 3.55 -12.30
N TYR A 258 5.36 2.38 -11.68
CA TYR A 258 4.50 1.21 -11.91
C TYR A 258 3.05 1.51 -11.53
N PHE A 259 2.82 2.11 -10.38
CA PHE A 259 1.46 2.40 -9.95
C PHE A 259 0.73 3.38 -10.90
N ARG A 260 1.40 4.41 -11.39
CA ARG A 260 0.83 5.34 -12.38
C ARG A 260 0.53 4.65 -13.70
N ALA A 261 1.44 3.82 -14.21
CA ALA A 261 1.21 3.03 -15.40
C ALA A 261 0.02 2.08 -15.24
N TRP A 262 -0.15 1.47 -14.05
CA TRP A 262 -1.30 0.65 -13.74
C TRP A 262 -2.62 1.45 -13.73
N ILE A 263 -2.61 2.67 -13.20
CA ILE A 263 -3.77 3.57 -13.22
C ILE A 263 -4.21 3.91 -14.65
N GLU A 264 -3.29 4.06 -15.58
CA GLU A 264 -3.61 4.26 -17.01
C GLU A 264 -4.37 3.05 -17.57
N ILE A 265 -3.91 1.83 -17.30
CA ILE A 265 -4.61 0.60 -17.69
C ILE A 265 -6.03 0.56 -17.07
N TRP A 266 -6.12 0.82 -15.76
CA TRP A 266 -7.40 0.86 -15.05
C TRP A 266 -8.40 1.85 -15.66
N ARG A 267 -7.95 3.05 -16.04
CA ARG A 267 -8.81 4.06 -16.68
C ARG A 267 -9.38 3.58 -18.00
N GLU A 268 -8.58 2.94 -18.83
CA GLU A 268 -8.94 2.47 -20.16
C GLU A 268 -9.68 1.12 -20.15
N ALA A 269 -9.60 0.38 -19.05
CA ALA A 269 -10.19 -0.96 -18.95
C ALA A 269 -11.70 -0.95 -19.17
N LYS A 270 -12.15 -1.90 -19.99
CA LYS A 270 -13.58 -2.13 -20.29
C LYS A 270 -13.97 -3.51 -19.80
N PRO A 271 -15.20 -3.65 -19.25
CA PRO A 271 -15.69 -4.95 -18.81
C PRO A 271 -15.85 -5.89 -20.00
N GLN A 272 -15.66 -7.17 -19.74
CA GLN A 272 -15.89 -8.27 -20.66
C GLN A 272 -16.99 -9.18 -20.10
N ASP A 273 -17.51 -10.06 -20.92
CA ASP A 273 -18.49 -11.06 -20.48
C ASP A 273 -17.79 -12.10 -19.57
N PRO A 274 -18.11 -12.14 -18.26
CA PRO A 274 -17.47 -13.03 -17.32
C PRO A 274 -17.79 -14.51 -17.62
N ASP A 275 -18.89 -14.81 -18.34
CA ASP A 275 -19.28 -16.16 -18.73
C ASP A 275 -18.56 -16.67 -19.99
N SER A 276 -17.82 -15.81 -20.67
CA SER A 276 -17.01 -16.22 -21.83
C SER A 276 -15.95 -17.25 -21.44
N GLU A 277 -15.61 -18.16 -22.32
CA GLU A 277 -14.53 -19.15 -22.14
C GLU A 277 -13.19 -18.49 -21.76
N TYR A 278 -12.91 -17.32 -22.33
CA TYR A 278 -11.70 -16.56 -22.03
C TYR A 278 -11.70 -16.04 -20.59
N MET A 279 -12.79 -15.40 -20.14
CA MET A 279 -12.85 -14.84 -18.79
C MET A 279 -12.90 -15.92 -17.70
N LYS A 280 -13.47 -17.09 -18.00
CA LYS A 280 -13.39 -18.25 -17.09
C LYS A 280 -11.93 -18.66 -16.84
N LEU A 281 -11.11 -18.74 -17.88
CA LEU A 281 -9.67 -19.05 -17.73
C LEU A 281 -8.91 -17.95 -16.98
N VAL A 282 -9.24 -16.68 -17.23
CA VAL A 282 -8.69 -15.53 -16.51
C VAL A 282 -9.01 -15.63 -15.02
N ASN A 283 -10.26 -15.88 -14.67
CA ASN A 283 -10.71 -15.94 -13.28
C ASN A 283 -10.18 -17.20 -12.55
N GLU A 284 -10.06 -18.34 -13.26
CA GLU A 284 -9.35 -19.52 -12.73
C GLU A 284 -7.90 -19.20 -12.37
N ARG A 285 -7.18 -18.47 -13.25
CA ARG A 285 -5.80 -18.07 -12.97
C ARG A 285 -5.69 -17.10 -11.80
N LYS A 286 -6.57 -16.10 -11.68
CA LYS A 286 -6.61 -15.20 -10.52
C LYS A 286 -6.81 -15.99 -9.23
N LYS A 287 -7.77 -16.90 -9.20
CA LYS A 287 -8.03 -17.76 -8.05
C LYS A 287 -6.83 -18.63 -7.68
N MET A 288 -6.23 -19.31 -8.67
CA MET A 288 -5.03 -20.13 -8.48
C MET A 288 -3.86 -19.31 -7.94
N ALA A 289 -3.64 -18.10 -8.47
CA ALA A 289 -2.58 -17.22 -8.01
C ALA A 289 -2.78 -16.85 -6.53
N ARG A 290 -3.99 -16.47 -6.14
CA ARG A 290 -4.36 -16.17 -4.74
C ARG A 290 -4.08 -17.35 -3.81
N GLU A 291 -4.50 -18.55 -4.19
CA GLU A 291 -4.27 -19.78 -3.41
C GLU A 291 -2.77 -20.04 -3.24
N ILE A 292 -1.98 -19.97 -4.31
CA ILE A 292 -0.52 -20.16 -4.27
C ILE A 292 0.16 -19.12 -3.37
N TYR A 293 -0.24 -17.85 -3.41
CA TYR A 293 0.28 -16.82 -2.53
C TYR A 293 -0.04 -17.11 -1.06
N ILE A 294 -1.28 -17.44 -0.73
CA ILE A 294 -1.69 -17.77 0.65
C ILE A 294 -0.90 -18.97 1.20
N GLU A 295 -0.67 -19.99 0.38
CA GLU A 295 0.03 -21.21 0.79
C GLU A 295 1.54 -21.03 0.98
N ASN A 296 2.17 -20.15 0.21
CA ASN A 296 3.64 -20.11 0.10
C ASN A 296 4.27 -18.83 0.64
N ASP A 297 3.50 -17.76 0.89
CA ASP A 297 4.07 -16.49 1.36
C ASP A 297 4.60 -16.61 2.79
N PRO A 298 5.89 -16.30 3.02
CA PRO A 298 6.48 -16.39 4.35
C PRO A 298 5.87 -15.44 5.39
N ALA A 299 5.12 -14.42 4.96
CA ALA A 299 4.43 -13.50 5.87
C ALA A 299 3.47 -14.21 6.81
N ALA A 300 2.81 -15.31 6.38
CA ALA A 300 1.95 -16.13 7.24
C ALA A 300 2.72 -16.66 8.46
N GLY A 301 3.90 -17.22 8.26
CA GLY A 301 4.75 -17.73 9.34
C GLY A 301 5.27 -16.63 10.29
N ILE A 302 5.41 -15.41 9.80
CA ILE A 302 5.80 -14.25 10.64
C ILE A 302 4.58 -13.77 11.44
N LEU A 303 3.43 -13.56 10.82
CA LEU A 303 2.22 -13.10 11.50
C LEU A 303 1.78 -14.06 12.61
N ASN A 304 1.85 -15.38 12.39
CA ASN A 304 1.53 -16.40 13.39
C ASN A 304 2.42 -16.40 14.64
N LYS A 305 3.55 -15.68 14.63
CA LYS A 305 4.37 -15.50 15.85
C LYS A 305 3.84 -14.41 16.77
N PHE A 306 3.06 -13.49 16.23
CA PHE A 306 2.61 -12.27 16.92
C PHE A 306 1.10 -12.19 17.10
N LEU A 307 0.35 -12.88 16.25
CA LEU A 307 -1.13 -12.87 16.22
C LEU A 307 -1.64 -14.30 16.39
N ASP A 308 -2.89 -14.44 16.82
CA ASP A 308 -3.57 -15.73 16.74
C ASP A 308 -3.73 -16.18 15.28
N GLU A 309 -3.88 -17.50 15.10
CA GLU A 309 -3.92 -18.15 13.77
C GLU A 309 -5.09 -17.62 12.91
N GLU A 310 -6.25 -17.35 13.51
CA GLU A 310 -7.45 -16.87 12.82
C GLU A 310 -7.21 -15.45 12.27
N LYS A 311 -6.67 -14.56 13.09
CA LYS A 311 -6.34 -13.18 12.69
C LYS A 311 -5.24 -13.14 11.64
N ALA A 312 -4.18 -13.93 11.82
CA ALA A 312 -3.10 -14.03 10.85
C ALA A 312 -3.61 -14.55 9.50
N HIS A 313 -4.42 -15.61 9.49
CA HIS A 313 -5.03 -16.15 8.28
C HIS A 313 -5.96 -15.14 7.60
N THR A 314 -6.77 -14.43 8.37
CA THR A 314 -7.65 -13.37 7.86
C THR A 314 -6.85 -12.28 7.16
N ILE A 315 -5.77 -11.78 7.79
CA ILE A 315 -4.89 -10.79 7.17
C ILE A 315 -4.33 -11.31 5.84
N MET A 316 -3.81 -12.54 5.82
CA MET A 316 -3.27 -13.14 4.59
C MET A 316 -4.33 -13.21 3.49
N LYS A 317 -5.55 -13.68 3.79
CA LYS A 317 -6.65 -13.72 2.83
C LYS A 317 -7.00 -12.35 2.24
N LEU A 318 -6.90 -11.30 3.06
CA LEU A 318 -7.23 -9.94 2.67
C LEU A 318 -6.13 -9.27 1.83
N VAL A 319 -4.85 -9.52 2.13
CA VAL A 319 -3.73 -8.81 1.46
C VAL A 319 -3.25 -9.48 0.19
N MET A 320 -3.47 -10.78 0.01
CA MET A 320 -3.05 -11.50 -1.19
C MET A 320 -3.89 -11.12 -2.42
N PRO A 321 -3.30 -11.18 -3.64
CA PRO A 321 -3.94 -10.75 -4.88
C PRO A 321 -5.21 -11.51 -5.24
#